data_aa7c08c4cabff6e88ab9eff8497002de
#
_entry.id   aa7c08c4cabff6e88ab9eff8497002de
#
_cell.length_a   1.000
_cell.length_b   1.000
_cell.length_c   1.000
_cell.angle_alpha   90.00
_cell.angle_beta   90.00
_cell.angle_gamma   90.00
#
_symmetry.space_group_name_H-M   'P 1'
#
loop_
_entity.id
_entity.type
_entity.pdbx_description
1 polymer ?
#
loop_
_entity_poly.entity_id
_entity_poly.type
_entity_poly.pdbx_seq_one_letter_code
_entity_poly.pdbx_strand_id
1 'polypeptide(L)'
;MTRYALIAVAAVFIAGCNSSPQPLSAENTVGGASVAGFTQVPMAQATTSLTLDWGKKGKAGQVAIADVLSFNGSKPKITAPDGWRFIRDDASASTRQSLYWHAIQANDPSAATWTFDTPVDTKGAIVLLDNVALDSPVDMSSGKTDTSGTLNAKSVVTTADGDLILLFYATDFHIPGLAPKLPPNMRTVTDQEDASHEYWILAAYQDQNGGTDDVPVGEGQLFSWTAAQVAIKRGAATPSPN
;
A
#
# COMPACT_ATOMS: atom_id res chain seq x y z
N MET A 1 63.08 33.35 4.04
CA MET A 1 62.00 33.36 5.04
C MET A 1 60.69 33.07 4.36
N THR A 2 60.30 31.82 4.34
CA THR A 2 59.11 31.33 3.63
C THR A 2 58.01 31.08 4.65
N ARG A 3 56.90 31.85 4.57
CA ARG A 3 55.74 31.71 5.46
C ARG A 3 54.78 30.65 4.85
N TYR A 4 54.55 29.56 5.57
CA TYR A 4 53.51 28.60 5.26
C TYR A 4 52.20 29.08 5.89
N ALA A 5 51.16 29.28 5.06
CA ALA A 5 49.79 29.53 5.52
C ALA A 5 49.11 28.21 5.81
N LEU A 6 48.66 28.02 7.03
CA LEU A 6 47.85 26.90 7.47
C LEU A 6 46.40 27.15 7.01
N ILE A 7 45.88 26.27 6.13
CA ILE A 7 44.46 26.25 5.76
C ILE A 7 43.75 25.30 6.73
N ALA A 8 42.93 25.87 7.59
CA ALA A 8 42.03 25.08 8.45
C ALA A 8 40.83 24.60 7.62
N VAL A 9 40.71 23.29 7.43
CA VAL A 9 39.52 22.68 6.83
C VAL A 9 38.49 22.49 7.94
N ALA A 10 37.43 23.26 7.91
CA ALA A 10 36.26 23.06 8.80
C ALA A 10 35.46 21.87 8.28
N ALA A 11 35.44 20.77 9.03
CA ALA A 11 34.52 19.64 8.79
C ALA A 11 33.11 20.03 9.22
N VAL A 12 32.24 20.23 8.23
CA VAL A 12 30.80 20.37 8.48
C VAL A 12 30.23 18.98 8.75
N PHE A 13 29.92 18.68 10.00
CA PHE A 13 29.11 17.52 10.38
C PHE A 13 27.66 17.79 9.95
N ILE A 14 27.25 17.19 8.84
CA ILE A 14 25.82 17.08 8.51
C ILE A 14 25.26 16.02 9.45
N ALA A 15 24.55 16.44 10.49
CA ALA A 15 23.74 15.55 11.29
C ALA A 15 22.62 15.03 10.38
N GLY A 16 22.79 13.81 9.89
CA GLY A 16 21.73 13.06 9.21
C GLY A 16 20.57 12.89 10.19
N CYS A 17 19.46 13.55 9.91
CA CYS A 17 18.19 13.22 10.55
C CYS A 17 17.81 11.80 10.15
N ASN A 18 18.18 10.82 10.99
CA ASN A 18 17.59 9.51 10.99
C ASN A 18 16.13 9.69 11.46
N SER A 19 15.21 9.96 10.54
CA SER A 19 13.80 9.82 10.80
C SER A 19 13.49 8.34 10.85
N SER A 20 13.59 7.74 12.05
CA SER A 20 12.98 6.45 12.32
C SER A 20 11.51 6.53 11.92
N PRO A 21 10.94 5.50 11.26
CA PRO A 21 9.53 5.46 10.97
C PRO A 21 8.78 5.63 12.29
N GLN A 22 8.08 6.75 12.44
CA GLN A 22 7.23 6.94 13.61
C GLN A 22 6.11 5.91 13.54
N PRO A 23 5.87 5.15 14.62
CA PRO A 23 4.69 4.30 14.69
C PRO A 23 3.47 5.19 14.44
N LEU A 24 2.53 4.68 13.65
CA LEU A 24 1.24 5.33 13.39
C LEU A 24 0.54 5.56 14.73
N SER A 25 0.85 6.67 15.37
CA SER A 25 0.01 7.16 16.45
C SER A 25 -1.30 7.63 15.81
N ALA A 26 -2.40 7.01 16.23
CA ALA A 26 -3.73 7.46 15.90
C ALA A 26 -3.89 8.91 16.40
N GLU A 27 -3.50 9.88 15.59
CA GLU A 27 -3.95 11.25 15.79
C GLU A 27 -5.43 11.25 15.43
N ASN A 28 -6.22 11.27 16.49
CA ASN A 28 -7.66 11.42 16.52
C ASN A 28 -8.13 12.56 15.60
N THR A 29 -8.50 12.19 14.37
CA THR A 29 -9.60 12.88 13.73
C THR A 29 -10.88 12.20 14.24
N VAL A 30 -11.59 12.86 15.14
CA VAL A 30 -12.85 12.38 15.68
C VAL A 30 -13.77 12.04 14.50
N GLY A 31 -13.95 10.74 14.23
CA GLY A 31 -14.92 10.21 13.26
C GLY A 31 -14.44 10.01 11.82
N GLY A 32 -13.16 10.17 11.47
CA GLY A 32 -12.65 9.89 10.12
C GLY A 32 -12.24 8.40 9.91
N ALA A 33 -12.32 7.92 8.67
CA ALA A 33 -11.75 6.64 8.27
C ALA A 33 -10.24 6.63 8.58
N SER A 34 -9.72 5.52 9.08
CA SER A 34 -8.31 5.44 9.48
C SER A 34 -7.72 4.04 9.31
N VAL A 35 -6.39 3.98 9.13
CA VAL A 35 -5.65 2.72 9.14
C VAL A 35 -5.48 2.24 10.58
N ALA A 36 -6.06 1.08 10.88
CA ALA A 36 -5.97 0.41 12.19
C ALA A 36 -4.73 -0.48 12.32
N GLY A 37 -4.22 -0.96 11.20
CA GLY A 37 -3.04 -1.81 11.16
C GLY A 37 -2.81 -2.43 9.79
N PHE A 38 -1.73 -3.18 9.67
CA PHE A 38 -1.47 -3.98 8.48
C PHE A 38 -0.73 -5.27 8.82
N THR A 39 -0.79 -6.22 7.90
CA THR A 39 0.02 -7.44 7.87
C THR A 39 0.49 -7.67 6.45
N GLN A 40 1.60 -8.38 6.32
CA GLN A 40 2.16 -8.75 5.01
C GLN A 40 2.83 -10.10 5.10
N VAL A 41 2.96 -10.75 3.96
CA VAL A 41 3.69 -12.02 3.83
C VAL A 41 4.87 -11.83 2.89
N PRO A 42 5.99 -12.53 3.15
CA PRO A 42 7.14 -12.51 2.25
C PRO A 42 6.81 -13.16 0.91
N MET A 43 7.68 -12.95 -0.08
CA MET A 43 7.57 -13.60 -1.38
C MET A 43 7.55 -15.11 -1.25
N ALA A 44 6.53 -15.75 -1.84
CA ALA A 44 6.46 -17.19 -2.06
C ALA A 44 6.65 -17.48 -3.56
N GLN A 45 7.56 -18.39 -3.87
CA GLN A 45 7.89 -18.74 -5.26
C GLN A 45 7.10 -19.96 -5.73
N ALA A 46 6.70 -19.92 -6.99
CA ALA A 46 6.07 -21.03 -7.71
C ALA A 46 4.92 -21.69 -6.93
N THR A 47 4.08 -20.90 -6.28
CA THR A 47 2.95 -21.39 -5.48
C THR A 47 1.62 -21.20 -6.21
N THR A 48 0.63 -22.06 -5.88
CA THR A 48 -0.74 -21.94 -6.36
C THR A 48 -1.67 -21.31 -5.31
N SER A 49 -1.13 -20.81 -4.20
CA SER A 49 -1.94 -20.16 -3.17
C SER A 49 -1.15 -19.10 -2.42
N LEU A 50 -1.88 -18.07 -1.96
CA LEU A 50 -1.38 -17.01 -1.07
C LEU A 50 -2.33 -16.91 0.12
N THR A 51 -1.80 -17.14 1.32
CA THR A 51 -2.56 -16.95 2.57
C THR A 51 -2.12 -15.65 3.24
N LEU A 52 -3.05 -14.75 3.48
CA LEU A 52 -2.86 -13.51 4.21
C LEU A 52 -3.56 -13.63 5.56
N ASP A 53 -2.81 -13.43 6.63
CA ASP A 53 -3.28 -13.53 8.01
C ASP A 53 -3.35 -12.14 8.65
N TRP A 54 -4.53 -11.72 9.13
CA TRP A 54 -4.68 -10.50 9.93
C TRP A 54 -4.69 -10.79 11.44
N GLY A 55 -4.70 -12.06 11.82
CA GLY A 55 -4.54 -12.53 13.19
C GLY A 55 -5.46 -11.85 14.19
N LYS A 56 -4.89 -11.53 15.36
CA LYS A 56 -5.59 -10.81 16.43
C LYS A 56 -5.76 -9.32 16.16
N LYS A 57 -5.23 -8.80 15.06
CA LYS A 57 -5.34 -7.37 14.70
C LYS A 57 -6.70 -7.04 14.10
N GLY A 58 -7.30 -7.98 13.35
CA GLY A 58 -8.62 -7.81 12.77
C GLY A 58 -9.73 -7.92 13.79
N LYS A 59 -10.68 -7.01 13.76
CA LYS A 59 -11.85 -6.96 14.65
C LYS A 59 -13.12 -6.84 13.84
N ALA A 60 -14.21 -7.44 14.32
CA ALA A 60 -15.53 -7.23 13.72
C ALA A 60 -15.86 -5.74 13.64
N GLY A 61 -16.40 -5.31 12.50
CA GLY A 61 -16.69 -3.91 12.23
C GLY A 61 -15.55 -3.13 11.57
N GLN A 62 -14.41 -3.76 11.32
CA GLN A 62 -13.36 -3.24 10.45
C GLN A 62 -13.55 -3.69 9.01
N VAL A 63 -12.90 -2.99 8.08
CA VAL A 63 -12.73 -3.45 6.71
C VAL A 63 -11.27 -3.80 6.48
N ALA A 64 -11.05 -4.95 5.85
CA ALA A 64 -9.75 -5.38 5.36
C ALA A 64 -9.65 -5.09 3.86
N ILE A 65 -8.53 -4.49 3.44
CA ILE A 65 -8.16 -4.36 2.02
C ILE A 65 -6.96 -5.29 1.78
N ALA A 66 -7.11 -6.23 0.86
CA ALA A 66 -6.03 -7.13 0.47
C ALA A 66 -5.39 -6.65 -0.83
N ASP A 67 -4.07 -6.61 -0.82
CA ASP A 67 -3.22 -6.43 -2.00
C ASP A 67 -2.56 -7.77 -2.33
N VAL A 68 -2.97 -8.36 -3.46
CA VAL A 68 -2.51 -9.67 -3.94
C VAL A 68 -1.66 -9.45 -5.18
N LEU A 69 -0.39 -9.77 -5.09
CA LEU A 69 0.60 -9.56 -6.14
C LEU A 69 1.02 -10.88 -6.76
N SER A 70 1.20 -10.89 -8.07
CA SER A 70 1.88 -11.95 -8.80
C SER A 70 2.93 -11.36 -9.75
N PHE A 71 4.03 -12.09 -9.92
CA PHE A 71 5.21 -11.64 -10.64
C PHE A 71 5.59 -12.59 -11.78
N ASN A 72 6.69 -12.30 -12.47
CA ASN A 72 7.26 -13.11 -13.56
C ASN A 72 6.38 -13.19 -14.82
N GLY A 73 5.58 -12.15 -15.10
CA GLY A 73 4.77 -12.05 -16.32
C GLY A 73 3.58 -13.00 -16.36
N SER A 74 3.39 -13.81 -15.32
CA SER A 74 2.24 -14.70 -15.20
C SER A 74 0.98 -13.88 -14.92
N LYS A 75 -0.09 -14.21 -15.63
CA LYS A 75 -1.42 -13.64 -15.40
C LYS A 75 -2.38 -14.77 -15.00
N PRO A 76 -2.16 -15.42 -13.83
CA PRO A 76 -3.00 -16.51 -13.41
C PRO A 76 -4.43 -16.04 -13.19
N LYS A 77 -5.37 -16.94 -13.36
CA LYS A 77 -6.71 -16.70 -12.83
C LYS A 77 -6.64 -16.74 -11.31
N ILE A 78 -7.02 -15.64 -10.67
CA ILE A 78 -7.05 -15.53 -9.22
C ILE A 78 -8.47 -15.82 -8.74
N THR A 79 -8.60 -16.75 -7.79
CA THR A 79 -9.86 -16.99 -7.07
C THR A 79 -9.72 -16.46 -5.66
N ALA A 80 -10.53 -15.46 -5.35
CA ALA A 80 -10.61 -14.90 -4.00
C ALA A 80 -11.38 -15.83 -3.07
N PRO A 81 -11.08 -15.84 -1.76
CA PRO A 81 -11.85 -16.56 -0.78
C PRO A 81 -13.26 -15.97 -0.62
N ASP A 82 -14.17 -16.77 -0.06
CA ASP A 82 -15.56 -16.36 0.17
C ASP A 82 -15.64 -15.09 1.02
N GLY A 83 -16.59 -14.21 0.69
CA GLY A 83 -16.81 -12.95 1.38
C GLY A 83 -15.89 -11.81 0.94
N TRP A 84 -14.81 -12.08 0.20
CA TRP A 84 -13.96 -11.05 -0.37
C TRP A 84 -14.52 -10.53 -1.69
N ARG A 85 -14.57 -9.22 -1.84
CA ARG A 85 -15.10 -8.54 -3.01
C ARG A 85 -13.98 -7.87 -3.78
N PHE A 86 -14.01 -8.05 -5.09
CA PHE A 86 -13.03 -7.49 -6.01
C PHE A 86 -13.15 -5.96 -6.08
N ILE A 87 -12.01 -5.26 -6.06
CA ILE A 87 -11.92 -3.81 -6.27
C ILE A 87 -11.42 -3.54 -7.69
N ARG A 88 -10.19 -4.01 -8.00
CA ARG A 88 -9.52 -3.77 -9.26
C ARG A 88 -8.38 -4.74 -9.52
N ASP A 89 -7.94 -4.75 -10.77
CA ASP A 89 -6.80 -5.55 -11.25
C ASP A 89 -5.98 -4.71 -12.22
N ASP A 90 -4.69 -4.56 -11.94
CA ASP A 90 -3.74 -3.83 -12.76
C ASP A 90 -2.58 -4.75 -13.12
N ALA A 91 -2.27 -4.90 -14.41
CA ALA A 91 -1.22 -5.79 -14.86
C ALA A 91 -0.28 -5.08 -15.84
N SER A 92 1.00 -5.10 -15.55
CA SER A 92 2.08 -4.71 -16.44
C SER A 92 2.71 -5.92 -17.14
N ALA A 93 3.92 -5.81 -17.67
CA ALA A 93 4.57 -6.93 -18.37
C ALA A 93 4.89 -8.09 -17.42
N SER A 94 5.39 -7.81 -16.21
CA SER A 94 5.83 -8.84 -15.26
C SER A 94 5.22 -8.73 -13.86
N THR A 95 4.47 -7.68 -13.58
CA THR A 95 3.81 -7.46 -12.28
C THR A 95 2.30 -7.38 -12.48
N ARG A 96 1.54 -8.09 -11.64
CA ARG A 96 0.08 -7.96 -11.54
C ARG A 96 -0.31 -7.71 -10.10
N GLN A 97 -1.21 -6.75 -9.89
CA GLN A 97 -1.75 -6.33 -8.62
C GLN A 97 -3.27 -6.44 -8.64
N SER A 98 -3.83 -7.21 -7.73
CA SER A 98 -5.27 -7.41 -7.59
C SER A 98 -5.70 -7.00 -6.18
N LEU A 99 -6.62 -6.05 -6.10
CA LEU A 99 -7.12 -5.51 -4.85
C LEU A 99 -8.50 -6.06 -4.53
N TYR A 100 -8.71 -6.41 -3.27
CA TYR A 100 -9.97 -6.93 -2.74
C TYR A 100 -10.30 -6.27 -1.41
N TRP A 101 -11.56 -6.30 -1.03
CA TRP A 101 -12.00 -5.86 0.28
C TRP A 101 -12.94 -6.86 0.96
N HIS A 102 -12.98 -6.83 2.28
CA HIS A 102 -13.84 -7.65 3.11
C HIS A 102 -14.22 -6.89 4.39
N ALA A 103 -15.52 -6.88 4.75
CA ALA A 103 -15.97 -6.37 6.04
C ALA A 103 -15.87 -7.50 7.07
N ILE A 104 -14.98 -7.33 8.05
CA ILE A 104 -14.68 -8.36 9.04
C ILE A 104 -15.88 -8.60 9.96
N GLN A 105 -16.30 -9.87 10.07
CA GLN A 105 -17.37 -10.34 10.94
C GLN A 105 -16.80 -11.02 12.20
N ALA A 106 -17.61 -11.14 13.24
CA ALA A 106 -17.19 -11.72 14.52
C ALA A 106 -16.70 -13.18 14.42
N ASN A 107 -17.21 -13.93 13.44
CA ASN A 107 -16.89 -15.34 13.25
C ASN A 107 -15.98 -15.61 12.06
N ASP A 108 -15.40 -14.57 11.46
CA ASP A 108 -14.45 -14.77 10.37
C ASP A 108 -13.19 -15.50 10.83
N PRO A 109 -12.61 -16.33 9.97
CA PRO A 109 -11.27 -16.86 10.22
C PRO A 109 -10.26 -15.71 10.27
N SER A 110 -9.15 -15.91 10.99
CA SER A 110 -8.10 -14.90 11.10
C SER A 110 -7.26 -14.72 9.83
N ALA A 111 -7.47 -15.55 8.82
CA ALA A 111 -6.73 -15.56 7.57
C ALA A 111 -7.63 -15.87 6.38
N ALA A 112 -7.21 -15.44 5.20
CA ALA A 112 -7.87 -15.71 3.92
C ALA A 112 -6.86 -16.22 2.90
N THR A 113 -7.27 -17.16 2.03
CA THR A 113 -6.40 -17.78 1.04
C THR A 113 -6.92 -17.53 -0.36
N TRP A 114 -6.15 -16.84 -1.17
CA TRP A 114 -6.33 -16.71 -2.62
C TRP A 114 -5.68 -17.90 -3.31
N THR A 115 -6.30 -18.41 -4.37
CA THR A 115 -5.74 -19.50 -5.18
C THR A 115 -5.49 -19.03 -6.61
N PHE A 116 -4.47 -19.62 -7.22
CA PHE A 116 -4.04 -19.37 -8.59
C PHE A 116 -4.20 -20.65 -9.42
N ASP A 117 -4.65 -20.53 -10.66
CA ASP A 117 -4.81 -21.67 -11.57
C ASP A 117 -3.47 -22.23 -12.11
N THR A 118 -2.40 -21.46 -11.97
CA THR A 118 -1.03 -21.83 -12.30
C THR A 118 -0.05 -21.38 -11.22
N PRO A 119 1.08 -22.08 -11.00
CA PRO A 119 2.09 -21.64 -10.05
C PRO A 119 2.66 -20.27 -10.43
N VAL A 120 2.77 -19.38 -9.44
CA VAL A 120 3.32 -18.01 -9.60
C VAL A 120 4.18 -17.64 -8.41
N ASP A 121 5.07 -16.69 -8.62
CA ASP A 121 5.70 -15.97 -7.52
C ASP A 121 4.71 -14.92 -7.04
N THR A 122 4.44 -14.93 -5.74
CA THR A 122 3.38 -14.12 -5.15
C THR A 122 3.79 -13.52 -3.82
N LYS A 123 3.22 -12.39 -3.52
CA LYS A 123 3.37 -11.63 -2.27
C LYS A 123 2.06 -10.91 -1.98
N GLY A 124 1.82 -10.51 -0.75
CA GLY A 124 0.62 -9.74 -0.47
C GLY A 124 0.61 -9.12 0.92
N ALA A 125 -0.34 -8.20 1.10
CA ALA A 125 -0.56 -7.50 2.34
C ALA A 125 -2.06 -7.32 2.60
N ILE A 126 -2.39 -7.13 3.87
CA ILE A 126 -3.73 -6.69 4.31
C ILE A 126 -3.57 -5.39 5.09
N VAL A 127 -4.37 -4.39 4.72
CA VAL A 127 -4.56 -3.16 5.47
C VAL A 127 -5.90 -3.24 6.19
N LEU A 128 -5.90 -2.99 7.50
CA LEU A 128 -7.10 -2.97 8.34
C LEU A 128 -7.56 -1.52 8.54
N LEU A 129 -8.84 -1.28 8.39
CA LEU A 129 -9.43 0.06 8.43
C LEU A 129 -10.52 0.14 9.50
N ASP A 130 -10.46 1.22 10.28
CA ASP A 130 -11.51 1.61 11.25
C ASP A 130 -12.36 2.76 10.69
N ASN A 131 -13.59 2.87 11.20
CA ASN A 131 -14.52 3.95 10.91
C ASN A 131 -14.86 4.10 9.43
N VAL A 132 -15.00 2.99 8.73
CA VAL A 132 -15.33 2.93 7.30
C VAL A 132 -16.72 2.36 7.06
N ALA A 133 -17.32 2.65 5.92
CA ALA A 133 -18.62 2.10 5.53
C ALA A 133 -18.48 0.58 5.29
N LEU A 134 -19.26 -0.25 6.00
CA LEU A 134 -19.10 -1.71 5.95
C LEU A 134 -19.75 -2.35 4.71
N ASP A 135 -20.86 -1.79 4.21
CA ASP A 135 -21.60 -2.38 3.09
C ASP A 135 -20.97 -2.07 1.73
N SER A 136 -20.37 -0.90 1.59
CA SER A 136 -19.74 -0.42 0.35
C SER A 136 -18.60 0.53 0.68
N PRO A 137 -17.47 0.02 1.20
CA PRO A 137 -16.37 0.85 1.69
C PRO A 137 -15.63 1.59 0.58
N VAL A 138 -15.57 1.02 -0.62
CA VAL A 138 -14.87 1.63 -1.74
C VAL A 138 -15.77 2.66 -2.40
N ASP A 139 -15.29 3.90 -2.47
CA ASP A 139 -15.93 4.96 -3.24
C ASP A 139 -15.51 4.89 -4.70
N MET A 140 -14.23 5.12 -4.95
CA MET A 140 -13.62 5.13 -6.27
C MET A 140 -12.26 4.45 -6.24
N SER A 141 -11.80 3.97 -7.38
CA SER A 141 -10.42 3.50 -7.54
C SER A 141 -9.88 3.83 -8.92
N SER A 142 -8.60 4.08 -8.99
CA SER A 142 -7.86 4.28 -10.24
C SER A 142 -6.58 3.47 -10.23
N GLY A 143 -5.98 3.23 -11.38
CA GLY A 143 -4.68 2.58 -11.46
C GLY A 143 -3.97 2.89 -12.75
N LYS A 144 -2.68 2.66 -12.72
CA LYS A 144 -1.78 2.80 -13.86
C LYS A 144 -0.72 1.71 -13.81
N THR A 145 -0.32 1.28 -14.97
CA THR A 145 0.78 0.32 -15.16
C THR A 145 1.73 0.84 -16.23
N ASP A 146 3.00 0.49 -16.12
CA ASP A 146 3.98 0.79 -17.15
C ASP A 146 5.13 -0.22 -17.09
N THR A 147 6.02 -0.18 -18.06
CA THR A 147 7.24 -0.99 -18.14
C THR A 147 8.51 -0.17 -17.94
N SER A 148 8.38 1.11 -17.63
CA SER A 148 9.51 2.02 -17.42
C SER A 148 9.08 3.28 -16.69
N GLY A 149 10.04 4.09 -16.26
CA GLY A 149 9.82 5.43 -15.74
C GLY A 149 9.40 5.48 -14.27
N THR A 150 8.73 6.55 -13.89
CA THR A 150 8.32 6.84 -12.51
C THR A 150 7.02 6.12 -12.16
N LEU A 151 6.98 5.44 -11.00
CA LEU A 151 5.72 4.95 -10.45
C LEU A 151 4.76 6.13 -10.28
N ASN A 152 3.56 6.01 -10.82
CA ASN A 152 2.58 7.08 -10.77
C ASN A 152 1.18 6.50 -10.56
N ALA A 153 0.66 6.61 -9.33
CA ALA A 153 -0.72 6.27 -9.06
C ALA A 153 -1.64 7.36 -9.62
N LYS A 154 -2.55 6.94 -10.47
CA LYS A 154 -3.50 7.80 -11.16
C LYS A 154 -4.49 8.40 -10.17
N SER A 155 -4.83 9.67 -10.32
CA SER A 155 -5.80 10.39 -9.50
C SER A 155 -7.17 9.71 -9.42
N VAL A 156 -7.86 9.91 -8.31
CA VAL A 156 -9.28 9.58 -8.13
C VAL A 156 -10.07 10.85 -7.81
N VAL A 157 -11.32 10.90 -8.24
CA VAL A 157 -12.28 11.92 -7.82
C VAL A 157 -13.26 11.24 -6.88
N THR A 158 -13.29 11.68 -5.62
CA THR A 158 -14.17 11.12 -4.59
C THR A 158 -15.59 11.66 -4.74
N THR A 159 -16.58 10.87 -4.37
CA THR A 159 -18.00 11.29 -4.39
C THR A 159 -18.45 11.89 -3.06
N ALA A 160 -17.62 11.79 -2.02
CA ALA A 160 -17.86 12.33 -0.69
C ALA A 160 -16.60 12.96 -0.09
N ASP A 161 -16.79 13.97 0.76
CA ASP A 161 -15.70 14.59 1.50
C ASP A 161 -15.21 13.67 2.63
N GLY A 162 -13.90 13.69 2.88
CA GLY A 162 -13.26 13.00 4.00
C GLY A 162 -13.03 11.51 3.76
N ASP A 163 -13.00 11.07 2.52
CA ASP A 163 -12.56 9.73 2.16
C ASP A 163 -11.09 9.52 2.50
N LEU A 164 -10.75 8.32 2.95
CA LEU A 164 -9.37 7.90 3.15
C LEU A 164 -8.81 7.37 1.82
N ILE A 165 -7.68 7.89 1.38
CA ILE A 165 -7.03 7.40 0.16
C ILE A 165 -5.92 6.42 0.51
N LEU A 166 -6.02 5.22 -0.02
CA LEU A 166 -4.96 4.21 0.03
C LEU A 166 -4.20 4.21 -1.29
N LEU A 167 -2.89 4.12 -1.21
CA LEU A 167 -1.97 4.02 -2.32
C LEU A 167 -1.26 2.68 -2.29
N PHE A 168 -1.29 1.98 -3.41
CA PHE A 168 -0.64 0.70 -3.59
C PHE A 168 0.30 0.77 -4.78
N TYR A 169 1.57 0.40 -4.56
CA TYR A 169 2.58 0.34 -5.60
C TYR A 169 3.28 -1.00 -5.55
N ALA A 170 3.54 -1.57 -6.70
CA ALA A 170 4.33 -2.78 -6.82
C ALA A 170 5.21 -2.74 -8.08
N THR A 171 6.42 -3.26 -7.98
CA THR A 171 7.34 -3.45 -9.09
C THR A 171 8.07 -4.78 -8.94
N ASP A 172 8.43 -5.40 -10.05
CA ASP A 172 9.21 -6.64 -10.08
C ASP A 172 10.71 -6.41 -9.94
N PHE A 173 11.16 -5.18 -10.13
CA PHE A 173 12.55 -4.80 -10.00
C PHE A 173 12.69 -3.32 -9.63
N HIS A 174 13.64 -3.01 -8.77
CA HIS A 174 14.09 -1.65 -8.52
C HIS A 174 15.62 -1.65 -8.29
N ILE A 175 16.24 -0.48 -8.41
CA ILE A 175 17.66 -0.35 -8.11
C ILE A 175 17.79 -0.21 -6.58
N PRO A 176 18.54 -1.12 -5.90
CA PRO A 176 18.77 -1.04 -4.46
C PRO A 176 19.27 0.35 -4.03
N GLY A 177 18.66 0.88 -2.96
CA GLY A 177 19.01 2.20 -2.43
C GLY A 177 18.27 3.38 -3.06
N LEU A 178 17.44 3.16 -4.09
CA LEU A 178 16.52 4.15 -4.63
C LEU A 178 15.10 3.91 -4.07
N ALA A 179 14.94 4.12 -2.77
CA ALA A 179 13.61 4.08 -2.17
C ALA A 179 12.73 5.19 -2.73
N PRO A 180 11.50 4.89 -3.14
CA PRO A 180 10.55 5.89 -3.62
C PRO A 180 10.24 6.90 -2.53
N LYS A 181 10.04 8.13 -2.93
CA LYS A 181 9.69 9.23 -2.03
C LYS A 181 8.21 9.56 -2.17
N LEU A 182 7.46 9.32 -1.12
CA LEU A 182 6.08 9.77 -1.05
C LEU A 182 6.01 11.31 -0.93
N PRO A 183 4.93 11.92 -1.41
CA PRO A 183 4.61 13.30 -1.09
C PRO A 183 4.56 13.54 0.43
N PRO A 184 4.93 14.73 0.93
CA PRO A 184 5.10 14.99 2.36
C PRO A 184 3.82 14.90 3.19
N ASN A 185 2.63 14.99 2.55
CA ASN A 185 1.32 14.83 3.19
C ASN A 185 0.82 13.38 3.25
N MET A 186 1.60 12.43 2.73
CA MET A 186 1.27 11.00 2.75
C MET A 186 2.04 10.28 3.84
N ARG A 187 1.43 9.24 4.39
CA ARG A 187 2.03 8.40 5.42
C ARG A 187 2.24 6.98 4.89
N THR A 188 3.42 6.45 5.08
CA THR A 188 3.71 5.06 4.76
C THR A 188 2.98 4.14 5.74
N VAL A 189 2.20 3.21 5.21
CA VAL A 189 1.60 2.12 5.98
C VAL A 189 2.60 0.97 6.08
N THR A 190 3.18 0.59 4.95
CA THR A 190 4.28 -0.36 4.85
C THR A 190 5.15 0.01 3.65
N ASP A 191 6.44 -0.19 3.83
CA ASP A 191 7.46 -0.07 2.81
C ASP A 191 8.37 -1.28 2.95
N GLN A 192 8.35 -2.17 1.96
CA GLN A 192 9.11 -3.40 2.03
C GLN A 192 9.84 -3.66 0.73
N GLU A 193 11.15 -3.61 0.84
CA GLU A 193 12.09 -4.14 -0.14
C GLU A 193 12.34 -5.61 0.18
N ASP A 194 12.18 -6.48 -0.81
CA ASP A 194 12.67 -7.86 -0.74
C ASP A 194 14.00 -7.92 -1.49
N ALA A 195 15.09 -7.70 -0.76
CA ALA A 195 16.43 -7.63 -1.34
C ALA A 195 16.88 -8.94 -2.02
N SER A 196 16.28 -10.07 -1.68
CA SER A 196 16.62 -11.36 -2.29
C SER A 196 15.97 -11.55 -3.67
N HIS A 197 14.87 -10.85 -3.93
CA HIS A 197 14.09 -10.96 -5.16
C HIS A 197 13.98 -9.65 -5.93
N GLU A 198 14.51 -8.56 -5.37
CA GLU A 198 14.45 -7.21 -5.95
C GLU A 198 13.00 -6.71 -6.18
N TYR A 199 12.02 -7.33 -5.54
CA TYR A 199 10.63 -6.93 -5.59
C TYR A 199 10.30 -5.93 -4.47
N TRP A 200 9.36 -5.03 -4.77
CA TRP A 200 9.06 -3.94 -3.88
C TRP A 200 7.56 -3.66 -3.79
N ILE A 201 7.07 -3.40 -2.59
CA ILE A 201 5.67 -3.04 -2.31
C ILE A 201 5.67 -1.82 -1.41
N LEU A 202 4.82 -0.86 -1.75
CA LEU A 202 4.52 0.28 -0.89
C LEU A 202 3.00 0.43 -0.79
N ALA A 203 2.51 0.66 0.43
CA ALA A 203 1.16 1.14 0.67
C ALA A 203 1.22 2.40 1.52
N ALA A 204 0.46 3.42 1.13
CA ALA A 204 0.42 4.69 1.85
C ALA A 204 -1.00 5.25 1.86
N TYR A 205 -1.28 6.24 2.72
CA TYR A 205 -2.59 6.86 2.79
C TYR A 205 -2.50 8.37 3.04
N GLN A 206 -3.57 9.08 2.67
CA GLN A 206 -3.83 10.47 3.08
C GLN A 206 -5.33 10.72 3.13
N ASP A 207 -5.73 11.62 4.02
CA ASP A 207 -7.11 12.12 4.03
C ASP A 207 -7.30 13.12 2.89
N GLN A 208 -8.44 13.03 2.20
CA GLN A 208 -8.79 13.91 1.08
C GLN A 208 -10.21 14.44 1.18
N ASN A 209 -10.38 15.64 0.63
CA ASN A 209 -11.68 16.25 0.43
C ASN A 209 -11.87 16.50 -1.08
N GLY A 210 -12.73 15.72 -1.72
CA GLY A 210 -13.11 15.94 -3.13
C GLY A 210 -12.21 15.32 -4.19
N GLY A 211 -11.20 14.53 -3.82
CA GLY A 211 -10.35 13.81 -4.77
C GLY A 211 -8.85 14.05 -4.63
N THR A 212 -8.08 13.43 -5.49
CA THR A 212 -6.63 13.48 -5.48
C THR A 212 -6.05 13.84 -6.83
N ASP A 213 -4.80 14.27 -6.83
CA ASP A 213 -3.98 14.36 -8.03
C ASP A 213 -3.28 13.02 -8.33
N ASP A 214 -2.65 12.93 -9.50
CA ASP A 214 -1.70 11.87 -9.80
C ASP A 214 -0.55 11.92 -8.78
N VAL A 215 -0.19 10.75 -8.22
CA VAL A 215 0.85 10.65 -7.21
C VAL A 215 2.07 9.92 -7.78
N PRO A 216 3.07 10.66 -8.29
CA PRO A 216 4.34 10.08 -8.69
C PRO A 216 5.17 9.72 -7.45
N VAL A 217 5.80 8.56 -7.48
CA VAL A 217 6.65 8.06 -6.41
C VAL A 217 8.00 7.65 -6.98
N GLY A 218 9.05 8.32 -6.49
CA GLY A 218 10.43 7.97 -6.80
C GLY A 218 10.96 8.47 -8.14
N GLU A 219 12.28 8.63 -8.16
CA GLU A 219 13.09 8.75 -9.36
C GLU A 219 13.93 7.48 -9.47
N GLY A 220 13.80 6.73 -10.55
CA GLY A 220 14.60 5.53 -10.74
C GLY A 220 14.24 4.80 -12.02
N GLN A 221 15.15 3.94 -12.47
CA GLN A 221 14.84 2.99 -13.53
C GLN A 221 14.01 1.87 -12.91
N LEU A 222 12.72 1.92 -13.13
CA LEU A 222 11.80 0.87 -12.75
C LEU A 222 11.46 0.03 -13.96
N PHE A 223 11.33 -1.26 -13.73
CA PHE A 223 10.96 -2.21 -14.74
C PHE A 223 9.60 -2.77 -14.34
N SER A 224 8.62 -2.69 -15.21
CA SER A 224 7.31 -3.31 -15.01
C SER A 224 6.70 -3.04 -13.62
N TRP A 225 5.80 -2.09 -13.52
CA TRP A 225 5.18 -1.69 -12.26
C TRP A 225 3.67 -1.51 -12.40
N THR A 226 3.02 -1.57 -11.25
CA THR A 226 1.61 -1.24 -11.05
C THR A 226 1.48 -0.22 -9.93
N ALA A 227 0.51 0.67 -10.05
CA ALA A 227 0.17 1.63 -9.02
C ALA A 227 -1.33 1.87 -9.00
N ALA A 228 -1.93 1.92 -7.81
CA ALA A 228 -3.37 2.14 -7.64
C ALA A 228 -3.65 3.14 -6.51
N GLN A 229 -4.72 3.93 -6.68
CA GLN A 229 -5.37 4.68 -5.62
C GLN A 229 -6.75 4.10 -5.36
N VAL A 230 -7.11 3.96 -4.10
CA VAL A 230 -8.44 3.50 -3.65
C VAL A 230 -8.97 4.48 -2.62
N ALA A 231 -10.07 5.15 -2.95
CA ALA A 231 -10.80 6.01 -2.02
C ALA A 231 -11.76 5.17 -1.18
N ILE A 232 -11.68 5.33 0.13
CA ILE A 232 -12.43 4.57 1.13
C ILE A 232 -13.40 5.50 1.85
N LYS A 233 -14.68 5.19 1.75
CA LYS A 233 -15.76 5.95 2.42
C LYS A 233 -15.65 5.82 3.92
N ARG A 234 -15.73 6.94 4.60
CA ARG A 234 -15.90 6.90 6.06
C ARG A 234 -17.25 6.28 6.46
N GLY A 235 -17.28 5.61 7.58
CA GLY A 235 -18.51 5.14 8.20
C GLY A 235 -19.42 6.32 8.62
N ALA A 236 -20.70 6.06 8.77
CA ALA A 236 -21.60 7.03 9.38
C ALA A 236 -21.13 7.35 10.80
N ALA A 237 -21.09 8.62 11.15
CA ALA A 237 -20.77 9.02 12.52
C ALA A 237 -21.75 8.31 13.49
N THR A 238 -21.22 7.55 14.45
CA THR A 238 -22.04 7.00 15.52
C THR A 238 -22.60 8.20 16.31
N PRO A 239 -23.93 8.33 16.47
CA PRO A 239 -24.46 9.41 17.28
C PRO A 239 -23.84 9.33 18.68
N SER A 240 -23.32 10.46 19.18
CA SER A 240 -22.84 10.52 20.56
C SER A 240 -24.02 10.16 21.49
N PRO A 241 -23.89 9.24 22.44
CA PRO A 241 -24.92 8.99 23.42
C PRO A 241 -25.11 10.28 24.24
N ASN A 242 -26.30 10.84 24.18
CA ASN A 242 -26.72 11.99 25.00
C ASN A 242 -26.74 11.60 26.47
#